data_fb8e7e20b677d79795fb46a48f25189e
#
_entry.id   fb8e7e20b677d79795fb46a48f25189e
#
_cell.length_a   1.000
_cell.length_b   1.000
_cell.length_c   1.000
_cell.angle_alpha   90.00
_cell.angle_beta   90.00
_cell.angle_gamma   90.00
#
_symmetry.space_group_name_H-M   'P 1'
#
loop_
_entity.id
_entity.type
_entity.pdbx_description
1 polymer ?
#
loop_
_entity_poly.entity_id
_entity_poly.type
_entity_poly.pdbx_seq_one_letter_code
_entity_poly.pdbx_strand_id
1 'polypeptide(L)'
;MFGGHAFGDAAFSDKRGTTINLFFGFGLSIDFAYRIRVATAELIDPETLQPYADTLDEALDFTWSLPLTGGFITGRGSTVLGNLDGRYDTLTQRYTTDAQPIEIRLGAVGLPQSAWPVVLKGLSSGEFIDDAKFEISVEDNAYKLDVPAQAAVYSGAGGLDGNADLAGKPLPLCFGWVLNVAPPLVVPNELLYQVHDGAVQAITAVYDQGVLLTAGADYATAAALRAATIAAGSYATCLAQGYFRLNSVPNGAVTADLQGDVSDGDFAETTVDIIRALIGRATEVADPGDFYLPALDALDRIQPAPVGIYIGHDETPSVADIVGRLITAIGAFAGFRHDGKFYVGRIDLPEGPPVKRFDKYNFDPNPQKQKLPDGVWPPPAKWLIGYRKNYTVMTDPAGAVSDDRRSFLAAEYRYATAEAPSVRLDHPFGKDPDPVPGFFRDKTDADAEATRRLALWRRSLGSYAFGVSDRDAVLFNAGDQVFVRHTRGDLTVGRYMMIFDKQLKASTQSATIKAFG
;
A
#
# COMPACT_ATOMS: atom_id res chain seq x y z
N MET A 1 35.76 -16.25 28.15
CA MET A 1 36.12 -15.08 27.32
C MET A 1 35.51 -15.34 25.97
N PHE A 2 34.24 -14.98 25.82
CA PHE A 2 33.54 -15.07 24.54
C PHE A 2 33.67 -13.71 23.89
N GLY A 3 34.36 -13.68 22.76
CA GLY A 3 34.47 -12.45 21.98
C GLY A 3 33.09 -12.06 21.44
N GLY A 4 32.53 -10.99 22.00
CA GLY A 4 31.41 -10.32 21.39
C GLY A 4 31.83 -9.94 19.97
N HIS A 5 31.15 -10.46 18.97
CA HIS A 5 31.29 -9.96 17.60
C HIS A 5 30.69 -8.56 17.59
N ALA A 6 31.48 -7.58 18.00
CA ALA A 6 31.19 -6.20 17.68
C ALA A 6 31.09 -6.14 16.15
N PHE A 7 29.98 -5.64 15.62
CA PHE A 7 29.88 -5.26 14.22
C PHE A 7 31.09 -4.40 13.87
N GLY A 8 32.00 -4.99 13.15
CA GLY A 8 33.39 -4.66 12.90
C GLY A 8 33.82 -3.24 13.25
N ASP A 9 35.00 -3.13 13.79
CA ASP A 9 35.77 -1.90 14.08
C ASP A 9 35.95 -0.99 12.84
N ALA A 10 34.89 -0.70 12.12
CA ALA A 10 34.88 0.35 11.12
C ALA A 10 34.65 1.67 11.86
N ALA A 11 35.76 2.26 12.24
CA ALA A 11 35.82 3.58 12.82
C ALA A 11 35.23 4.59 11.83
N PHE A 12 34.12 5.22 12.18
CA PHE A 12 33.68 6.45 11.55
C PHE A 12 34.52 7.58 12.15
N SER A 13 35.47 8.08 11.38
CA SER A 13 36.15 9.32 11.71
C SER A 13 35.22 10.47 11.34
N ASP A 14 34.75 11.23 12.33
CA ASP A 14 34.19 12.55 12.07
C ASP A 14 35.31 13.48 11.57
N LYS A 15 34.98 14.68 11.10
CA LYS A 15 35.97 15.68 10.69
C LYS A 15 36.97 16.08 11.80
N ARG A 16 36.80 15.55 13.01
CA ARG A 16 37.66 15.76 14.20
C ARG A 16 38.47 14.53 14.57
N GLY A 17 38.37 13.44 13.79
CA GLY A 17 39.12 12.21 14.05
C GLY A 17 38.58 11.35 15.21
N THR A 18 37.36 11.58 15.67
CA THR A 18 36.74 10.79 16.73
C THR A 18 36.20 9.48 16.16
N THR A 19 36.66 8.36 16.72
CA THR A 19 36.16 7.03 16.37
C THR A 19 34.82 6.76 17.06
N ILE A 20 33.75 6.51 16.31
CA ILE A 20 32.44 6.18 16.84
C ILE A 20 32.16 4.70 16.61
N ASN A 21 31.96 3.92 17.67
CA ASN A 21 31.51 2.53 17.60
C ASN A 21 29.99 2.50 17.55
N LEU A 22 29.43 1.86 16.51
CA LEU A 22 27.99 1.74 16.31
C LEU A 22 27.50 0.39 16.82
N PHE A 23 26.35 0.39 17.52
CA PHE A 23 25.70 -0.82 18.03
C PHE A 23 24.22 -0.83 17.66
N PHE A 24 23.67 -2.01 17.43
CA PHE A 24 22.24 -2.19 17.31
C PHE A 24 21.61 -2.32 18.68
N GLY A 25 20.57 -1.56 18.95
CA GLY A 25 19.69 -1.76 20.10
C GLY A 25 18.40 -2.43 19.63
N PHE A 26 17.93 -3.41 20.38
CA PHE A 26 16.71 -4.15 20.09
C PHE A 26 15.78 -4.12 21.30
N GLY A 27 14.48 -3.92 21.06
CA GLY A 27 13.47 -3.99 22.09
C GLY A 27 12.25 -4.76 21.61
N LEU A 28 11.90 -5.83 22.30
CA LEU A 28 10.70 -6.63 22.09
C LEU A 28 9.79 -6.51 23.30
N SER A 29 8.51 -6.20 23.09
CA SER A 29 7.49 -6.28 24.13
C SER A 29 6.69 -7.55 23.92
N ILE A 30 6.76 -8.45 24.90
CA ILE A 30 5.98 -9.69 24.94
C ILE A 30 5.10 -9.59 26.15
N ASP A 31 3.79 -9.50 25.93
CA ASP A 31 2.81 -9.15 26.95
C ASP A 31 3.06 -7.76 27.59
N PHE A 32 2.03 -7.10 28.11
CA PHE A 32 2.11 -5.74 28.65
C PHE A 32 3.03 -5.61 29.88
N ALA A 33 3.35 -6.72 30.53
CA ALA A 33 4.14 -6.76 31.75
C ALA A 33 5.62 -7.08 31.52
N TYR A 34 6.05 -7.53 30.33
CA TYR A 34 7.40 -8.01 30.08
C TYR A 34 8.01 -7.37 28.83
N ARG A 35 9.24 -6.85 28.97
CA ARG A 35 9.98 -6.23 27.85
C ARG A 35 11.38 -6.81 27.78
N ILE A 36 11.76 -7.35 26.62
CA ILE A 36 13.12 -7.77 26.30
C ILE A 36 13.87 -6.57 25.73
N ARG A 37 15.07 -6.30 26.28
CA ARG A 37 15.99 -5.30 25.75
C ARG A 37 17.34 -5.95 25.54
N VAL A 38 17.78 -5.98 24.28
CA VAL A 38 19.03 -6.62 23.86
C VAL A 38 19.82 -5.70 22.94
N ALA A 39 21.11 -5.87 22.91
CA ALA A 39 22.01 -5.17 22.01
C ALA A 39 23.19 -6.10 21.64
N THR A 40 24.01 -5.69 20.67
CA THR A 40 25.23 -6.41 20.27
C THR A 40 26.36 -6.27 21.30
N ALA A 41 26.18 -5.42 22.32
CA ALA A 41 27.06 -5.31 23.49
C ALA A 41 26.22 -4.87 24.68
N GLU A 42 26.65 -5.26 25.89
CA GLU A 42 26.03 -4.79 27.15
C GLU A 42 26.12 -3.26 27.22
N LEU A 43 24.97 -2.63 27.39
CA LEU A 43 24.89 -1.18 27.55
C LEU A 43 23.77 -0.77 28.49
N ILE A 44 23.93 0.40 29.09
CA ILE A 44 22.89 1.08 29.87
C ILE A 44 22.56 2.38 29.12
N ASP A 45 21.29 2.56 28.78
CA ASP A 45 20.84 3.82 28.18
C ASP A 45 21.03 4.98 29.18
N PRO A 46 21.81 6.01 28.84
CA PRO A 46 22.14 7.08 29.78
C PRO A 46 20.96 7.97 30.15
N GLU A 47 19.90 7.99 29.34
CA GLU A 47 18.70 8.79 29.59
C GLU A 47 17.69 8.05 30.48
N THR A 48 17.40 6.79 30.16
CA THR A 48 16.37 6.01 30.84
C THR A 48 16.92 5.08 31.92
N LEU A 49 18.24 4.91 31.99
CA LEU A 49 18.95 3.98 32.86
C LEU A 49 18.52 2.51 32.68
N GLN A 50 17.95 2.19 31.53
CA GLN A 50 17.51 0.83 31.19
C GLN A 50 18.71 0.01 30.69
N PRO A 51 18.92 -1.21 31.22
CA PRO A 51 19.95 -2.12 30.71
C PRO A 51 19.50 -2.81 29.42
N TYR A 52 20.44 -3.04 28.52
CA TYR A 52 20.34 -3.88 27.33
C TYR A 52 21.35 -5.02 27.45
N ALA A 53 20.87 -6.26 27.34
CA ALA A 53 21.70 -7.44 27.40
C ALA A 53 22.46 -7.68 26.09
N ASP A 54 23.68 -8.19 26.17
CA ASP A 54 24.56 -8.51 25.04
C ASP A 54 24.23 -9.85 24.36
N THR A 55 22.92 -10.11 24.10
CA THR A 55 22.48 -11.39 23.54
C THR A 55 21.98 -11.26 22.09
N LEU A 56 22.16 -10.12 21.46
CA LEU A 56 21.81 -9.92 20.05
C LEU A 56 22.93 -10.46 19.16
N ASP A 57 22.77 -11.69 18.64
CA ASP A 57 23.77 -12.35 17.78
C ASP A 57 23.69 -11.86 16.34
N GLU A 58 22.47 -11.85 15.75
CA GLU A 58 22.21 -11.37 14.40
C GLU A 58 21.15 -10.28 14.46
N ALA A 59 21.58 -9.04 14.25
CA ALA A 59 20.74 -7.88 14.54
C ALA A 59 19.51 -7.79 13.63
N LEU A 60 19.68 -8.02 12.34
CA LEU A 60 18.56 -7.98 11.38
C LEU A 60 19.00 -8.52 10.01
N ASP A 61 18.37 -9.57 9.56
CA ASP A 61 18.29 -9.91 8.15
C ASP A 61 16.92 -9.50 7.62
N PHE A 62 16.85 -8.63 6.61
CA PHE A 62 15.57 -8.04 6.19
C PHE A 62 15.54 -7.79 4.68
N THR A 63 14.44 -8.19 4.05
CA THR A 63 14.25 -8.06 2.60
C THR A 63 12.93 -7.42 2.24
N TRP A 64 12.94 -6.60 1.19
CA TRP A 64 11.74 -6.15 0.52
C TRP A 64 12.00 -5.99 -0.98
N SER A 65 10.94 -6.09 -1.79
CA SER A 65 10.99 -5.89 -3.23
C SER A 65 9.78 -5.09 -3.72
N LEU A 66 10.02 -4.09 -4.54
CA LEU A 66 9.02 -3.24 -5.18
C LEU A 66 8.69 -3.81 -6.56
N PRO A 67 7.42 -4.22 -6.82
CA PRO A 67 6.99 -4.59 -8.16
C PRO A 67 7.04 -3.38 -9.10
N LEU A 68 7.82 -3.43 -10.19
CA LEU A 68 7.96 -2.29 -11.10
C LEU A 68 6.72 -2.00 -11.95
N THR A 69 5.70 -2.83 -11.87
CA THR A 69 4.36 -2.58 -12.43
C THR A 69 3.44 -1.79 -11.50
N GLY A 70 3.88 -1.54 -10.27
CA GLY A 70 3.11 -0.97 -9.17
C GLY A 70 2.58 -2.03 -8.21
N GLY A 71 2.28 -1.66 -6.99
CA GLY A 71 1.70 -2.56 -6.00
C GLY A 71 2.07 -2.26 -4.55
N PHE A 72 1.58 -3.10 -3.66
CA PHE A 72 1.88 -3.02 -2.24
C PHE A 72 3.18 -3.75 -1.91
N ILE A 73 4.01 -3.15 -1.06
CA ILE A 73 5.31 -3.67 -0.65
C ILE A 73 5.20 -4.20 0.77
N THR A 74 5.73 -5.41 0.98
CA THR A 74 5.88 -6.01 2.31
C THR A 74 7.34 -6.33 2.57
N GLY A 75 7.80 -6.02 3.76
CA GLY A 75 9.15 -6.34 4.22
C GLY A 75 9.12 -7.48 5.24
N ARG A 76 10.04 -8.43 5.08
CA ARG A 76 10.17 -9.60 5.97
C ARG A 76 11.62 -9.86 6.32
N GLY A 77 11.83 -10.42 7.51
CA GLY A 77 13.17 -10.76 7.95
C GLY A 77 13.19 -11.55 9.24
N SER A 78 14.36 -11.59 9.86
CA SER A 78 14.54 -12.18 11.19
C SER A 78 15.63 -11.46 11.98
N THR A 79 15.58 -11.66 13.28
CA THR A 79 16.64 -11.30 14.24
C THR A 79 16.91 -12.49 15.13
N VAL A 80 18.17 -12.69 15.54
CA VAL A 80 18.60 -13.84 16.33
C VAL A 80 19.23 -13.40 17.64
N LEU A 81 18.73 -13.94 18.73
CA LEU A 81 19.27 -13.78 20.08
C LEU A 81 20.00 -15.06 20.52
N GLY A 82 21.12 -14.91 21.21
CA GLY A 82 21.85 -16.03 21.79
C GLY A 82 21.10 -16.63 22.98
N ASN A 83 20.93 -17.96 23.00
CA ASN A 83 20.20 -18.70 24.03
C ASN A 83 21.03 -19.79 24.73
N LEU A 84 22.36 -19.74 24.70
CA LEU A 84 23.24 -20.76 25.28
C LEU A 84 23.03 -21.01 26.78
N ASP A 85 22.47 -20.06 27.49
CA ASP A 85 22.16 -20.16 28.92
C ASP A 85 20.69 -20.53 29.22
N GLY A 86 19.88 -20.78 28.16
CA GLY A 86 18.47 -21.17 28.26
C GLY A 86 17.53 -20.07 28.78
N ARG A 87 17.98 -18.80 28.80
CA ARG A 87 17.19 -17.67 29.36
C ARG A 87 15.87 -17.42 28.67
N TYR A 88 15.75 -17.81 27.41
CA TYR A 88 14.52 -17.65 26.62
C TYR A 88 13.63 -18.89 26.58
N ASP A 89 14.07 -20.06 27.11
CA ASP A 89 13.32 -21.32 27.04
C ASP A 89 11.93 -21.26 27.68
N THR A 90 11.82 -20.51 28.78
CA THR A 90 10.53 -20.37 29.49
C THR A 90 9.65 -19.27 28.92
N LEU A 91 10.17 -18.45 28.02
CA LEU A 91 9.47 -17.30 27.46
C LEU A 91 8.32 -17.76 26.56
N THR A 92 8.63 -18.62 25.59
CA THR A 92 7.69 -19.16 24.61
C THR A 92 6.64 -20.08 25.23
N GLN A 93 6.93 -20.63 26.44
CA GLN A 93 5.97 -21.43 27.20
C GLN A 93 4.89 -20.59 27.90
N ARG A 94 5.15 -19.31 28.14
CA ARG A 94 4.29 -18.44 28.94
C ARG A 94 3.68 -17.30 28.16
N TYR A 95 4.30 -16.90 27.08
CA TYR A 95 3.94 -15.72 26.29
C TYR A 95 3.92 -16.06 24.81
N THR A 96 3.10 -15.37 24.06
CA THR A 96 3.15 -15.40 22.59
C THR A 96 4.09 -14.30 22.10
N THR A 97 4.88 -14.63 21.08
CA THR A 97 5.70 -13.65 20.35
C THR A 97 4.99 -13.13 19.12
N ASP A 98 3.89 -13.77 18.70
CA ASP A 98 3.13 -13.37 17.51
C ASP A 98 2.51 -11.99 17.67
N ALA A 99 2.62 -11.19 16.61
CA ALA A 99 2.08 -9.84 16.51
C ALA A 99 2.55 -8.88 17.62
N GLN A 100 3.72 -9.15 18.25
CA GLN A 100 4.28 -8.25 19.26
C GLN A 100 5.10 -7.13 18.58
N PRO A 101 4.96 -5.87 19.04
CA PRO A 101 5.73 -4.76 18.51
C PRO A 101 7.23 -4.98 18.66
N ILE A 102 7.96 -4.80 17.56
CA ILE A 102 9.43 -4.86 17.55
C ILE A 102 9.99 -3.55 16.97
N GLU A 103 11.05 -3.04 17.61
CA GLU A 103 11.76 -1.86 17.17
C GLU A 103 13.26 -2.10 17.24
N ILE A 104 13.94 -1.96 16.10
CA ILE A 104 15.38 -2.12 15.98
C ILE A 104 15.99 -0.75 15.67
N ARG A 105 17.04 -0.37 16.41
CA ARG A 105 17.73 0.91 16.27
C ARG A 105 19.21 0.71 16.04
N LEU A 106 19.82 1.62 15.30
CA LEU A 106 21.26 1.67 15.07
C LEU A 106 21.83 2.91 15.73
N GLY A 107 22.81 2.75 16.60
CA GLY A 107 23.38 3.89 17.30
C GLY A 107 24.79 3.68 17.84
N ALA A 108 25.26 4.61 18.63
CA ALA A 108 26.59 4.60 19.22
C ALA A 108 26.53 4.52 20.75
N VAL A 109 27.43 3.76 21.34
CA VAL A 109 27.57 3.68 22.80
C VAL A 109 27.81 5.06 23.39
N GLY A 110 27.10 5.36 24.50
CA GLY A 110 27.17 6.64 25.19
C GLY A 110 26.19 7.70 24.70
N LEU A 111 25.43 7.43 23.62
CA LEU A 111 24.27 8.23 23.22
C LEU A 111 22.99 7.61 23.79
N PRO A 112 21.98 8.43 24.17
CA PRO A 112 20.68 7.91 24.57
C PRO A 112 20.02 7.18 23.41
N GLN A 113 19.29 6.09 23.69
CA GLN A 113 18.64 5.29 22.67
C GLN A 113 17.61 6.12 21.87
N SER A 114 17.00 7.13 22.47
CA SER A 114 16.10 8.07 21.80
C SER A 114 16.75 8.79 20.61
N ALA A 115 18.08 8.98 20.62
CA ALA A 115 18.84 9.59 19.54
C ALA A 115 19.27 8.60 18.43
N TRP A 116 19.04 7.29 18.61
CA TRP A 116 19.39 6.29 17.62
C TRP A 116 18.31 6.21 16.54
N PRO A 117 18.66 6.32 15.24
CA PRO A 117 17.69 6.13 14.18
C PRO A 117 17.07 4.73 14.23
N VAL A 118 15.78 4.68 14.01
CA VAL A 118 15.02 3.42 13.83
C VAL A 118 15.40 2.82 12.50
N VAL A 119 15.77 1.56 12.46
CA VAL A 119 16.11 0.82 11.23
C VAL A 119 15.01 -0.17 10.82
N LEU A 120 14.22 -0.62 11.80
CA LEU A 120 13.00 -1.37 11.60
C LEU A 120 12.04 -1.08 12.74
N LYS A 121 10.78 -0.81 12.39
CA LYS A 121 9.65 -0.81 13.30
C LYS A 121 8.54 -1.62 12.67
N GLY A 122 8.17 -2.71 13.34
CA GLY A 122 7.23 -3.68 12.80
C GLY A 122 6.71 -4.61 13.88
N LEU A 123 6.42 -5.84 13.52
CA LEU A 123 5.87 -6.88 14.37
C LEU A 123 6.69 -8.16 14.25
N SER A 124 6.68 -8.96 15.30
CA SER A 124 7.12 -10.36 15.24
C SER A 124 6.03 -11.23 14.61
N SER A 125 6.42 -12.16 13.74
CA SER A 125 5.50 -13.08 13.05
C SER A 125 5.79 -14.55 13.32
N GLY A 126 6.46 -14.84 14.42
CA GLY A 126 6.79 -16.18 14.87
C GLY A 126 8.20 -16.27 15.43
N GLU A 127 8.46 -17.40 16.09
CA GLU A 127 9.77 -17.68 16.67
C GLU A 127 10.24 -19.11 16.41
N PHE A 128 11.55 -19.28 16.45
CA PHE A 128 12.22 -20.57 16.53
C PHE A 128 13.23 -20.54 17.68
N ILE A 129 13.21 -21.54 18.55
CA ILE A 129 14.13 -21.64 19.70
C ILE A 129 14.82 -23.00 19.70
N ASP A 130 16.12 -23.00 19.95
CA ASP A 130 16.93 -24.19 20.23
C ASP A 130 17.91 -23.92 21.38
N ASP A 131 18.79 -24.88 21.66
CA ASP A 131 19.78 -24.78 22.75
C ASP A 131 20.78 -23.63 22.57
N ALA A 132 20.89 -23.03 21.41
CA ALA A 132 21.87 -21.99 21.11
C ALA A 132 21.24 -20.66 20.71
N LYS A 133 20.07 -20.69 20.06
CA LYS A 133 19.48 -19.53 19.40
C LYS A 133 18.00 -19.37 19.72
N PHE A 134 17.59 -18.11 19.79
CA PHE A 134 16.19 -17.70 19.77
C PHE A 134 16.01 -16.75 18.58
N GLU A 135 15.50 -17.29 17.48
CA GLU A 135 15.22 -16.53 16.25
C GLU A 135 13.79 -16.02 16.29
N ILE A 136 13.62 -14.74 15.98
CA ILE A 136 12.33 -14.06 15.88
C ILE A 136 12.15 -13.60 14.44
N SER A 137 11.12 -14.12 13.78
CA SER A 137 10.68 -13.63 12.48
C SER A 137 10.06 -12.24 12.64
N VAL A 138 10.36 -11.33 11.71
CA VAL A 138 9.88 -9.94 11.77
C VAL A 138 9.24 -9.54 10.45
N GLU A 139 8.17 -8.77 10.54
CA GLU A 139 7.48 -8.17 9.40
C GLU A 139 7.34 -6.67 9.64
N ASP A 140 7.25 -5.90 8.54
CA ASP A 140 6.91 -4.49 8.65
C ASP A 140 5.42 -4.30 9.06
N ASN A 141 4.97 -3.06 9.18
CA ASN A 141 3.60 -2.76 9.60
C ASN A 141 2.52 -3.09 8.54
N ALA A 142 2.87 -3.71 7.41
CA ALA A 142 1.91 -4.11 6.36
C ALA A 142 0.78 -5.00 6.90
N TYR A 143 1.07 -5.83 7.88
CA TYR A 143 0.11 -6.64 8.62
C TYR A 143 -1.10 -5.83 9.13
N LYS A 144 -0.92 -4.56 9.55
CA LYS A 144 -2.01 -3.71 10.05
C LYS A 144 -3.08 -3.40 8.99
N LEU A 145 -2.75 -3.56 7.71
CA LEU A 145 -3.67 -3.38 6.60
C LEU A 145 -4.28 -4.71 6.10
N ASP A 146 -3.86 -5.84 6.65
CA ASP A 146 -4.44 -7.16 6.34
C ASP A 146 -5.71 -7.42 7.17
N VAL A 147 -6.56 -6.45 7.21
CA VAL A 147 -7.88 -6.49 7.85
C VAL A 147 -8.95 -6.22 6.82
N PRO A 148 -10.19 -6.75 7.01
CA PRO A 148 -11.28 -6.46 6.07
C PRO A 148 -11.51 -4.95 5.91
N ALA A 149 -11.63 -4.49 4.66
CA ALA A 149 -11.92 -3.09 4.35
C ALA A 149 -13.29 -2.65 4.90
N GLN A 150 -14.23 -3.58 4.98
CA GLN A 150 -15.59 -3.41 5.46
C GLN A 150 -15.72 -4.02 6.85
N ALA A 151 -15.67 -3.19 7.90
CA ALA A 151 -15.72 -3.65 9.29
C ALA A 151 -17.14 -4.03 9.75
N ALA A 152 -18.18 -3.40 9.17
CA ALA A 152 -19.57 -3.61 9.56
C ALA A 152 -20.26 -4.62 8.64
N VAL A 153 -21.14 -5.43 9.22
CA VAL A 153 -21.95 -6.44 8.51
C VAL A 153 -23.44 -6.28 8.84
N TYR A 154 -24.29 -6.66 7.90
CA TYR A 154 -25.72 -6.72 8.16
C TYR A 154 -26.04 -7.84 9.16
N SER A 155 -26.85 -7.55 10.19
CA SER A 155 -27.28 -8.57 11.15
C SER A 155 -28.38 -9.49 10.60
N GLY A 156 -29.09 -9.05 9.55
CA GLY A 156 -30.26 -9.76 9.01
C GLY A 156 -31.53 -9.68 9.85
N ALA A 157 -31.55 -8.82 10.88
CA ALA A 157 -32.69 -8.67 11.79
C ALA A 157 -33.88 -7.90 11.19
N GLY A 158 -33.74 -7.37 9.98
CA GLY A 158 -34.74 -6.57 9.29
C GLY A 158 -34.54 -5.07 9.44
N GLY A 159 -35.34 -4.28 8.73
CA GLY A 159 -35.17 -2.83 8.68
C GLY A 159 -33.82 -2.42 8.09
N LEU A 160 -33.13 -1.44 8.68
CA LEU A 160 -31.81 -1.00 8.21
C LEU A 160 -30.69 -2.02 8.46
N ASP A 161 -30.92 -3.01 9.31
CA ASP A 161 -29.97 -4.09 9.57
C ASP A 161 -30.01 -5.20 8.50
N GLY A 162 -30.74 -4.97 7.41
CA GLY A 162 -30.86 -5.89 6.29
C GLY A 162 -31.87 -7.04 6.54
N ASN A 163 -32.34 -7.63 5.45
CA ASN A 163 -33.15 -8.85 5.52
C ASN A 163 -32.27 -10.10 5.75
N ALA A 164 -32.91 -11.26 5.90
CA ALA A 164 -32.22 -12.53 6.14
C ALA A 164 -31.20 -12.91 5.04
N ASP A 165 -31.40 -12.48 3.79
CA ASP A 165 -30.49 -12.77 2.67
C ASP A 165 -29.19 -11.95 2.74
N LEU A 166 -29.19 -10.86 3.52
CA LEU A 166 -28.04 -10.02 3.77
C LEU A 166 -27.30 -10.39 5.06
N ALA A 167 -27.85 -11.26 5.90
CA ALA A 167 -27.24 -11.62 7.17
C ALA A 167 -25.77 -12.06 7.02
N GLY A 168 -24.86 -11.40 7.75
CA GLY A 168 -23.43 -11.66 7.72
C GLY A 168 -22.69 -11.09 6.51
N LYS A 169 -23.37 -10.46 5.52
CA LYS A 169 -22.72 -9.76 4.42
C LYS A 169 -22.23 -8.38 4.85
N PRO A 170 -21.07 -7.93 4.36
CA PRO A 170 -20.54 -6.63 4.73
C PRO A 170 -21.39 -5.48 4.14
N LEU A 171 -21.39 -4.34 4.82
CA LEU A 171 -21.97 -3.12 4.30
C LEU A 171 -21.12 -2.58 3.15
N PRO A 172 -21.73 -2.05 2.07
CA PRO A 172 -20.99 -1.56 0.93
C PRO A 172 -20.19 -0.29 1.27
N LEU A 173 -19.03 -0.13 0.63
CA LEU A 173 -18.23 1.09 0.69
C LEU A 173 -18.09 1.70 -0.71
N CYS A 174 -18.19 3.01 -0.77
CA CYS A 174 -18.05 3.80 -1.99
C CYS A 174 -17.12 4.98 -1.73
N PHE A 175 -16.06 5.11 -2.52
CA PHE A 175 -15.14 6.23 -2.46
C PHE A 175 -14.97 6.84 -3.86
N GLY A 176 -14.88 8.18 -3.93
CA GLY A 176 -14.69 8.90 -5.18
C GLY A 176 -15.86 8.74 -6.15
N TRP A 177 -15.56 8.73 -7.44
CA TRP A 177 -16.54 8.69 -8.54
C TRP A 177 -16.75 7.28 -9.05
N VAL A 178 -17.92 6.69 -8.82
CA VAL A 178 -18.26 5.33 -9.28
C VAL A 178 -19.53 5.31 -10.11
N LEU A 179 -19.55 4.39 -11.08
CA LEU A 179 -20.60 4.32 -12.08
C LEU A 179 -21.27 2.93 -12.09
N ASN A 180 -22.59 2.95 -12.16
CA ASN A 180 -23.42 1.77 -12.40
C ASN A 180 -23.19 0.64 -11.39
N VAL A 181 -23.13 0.98 -10.10
CA VAL A 181 -23.06 -0.02 -9.03
C VAL A 181 -24.44 -0.63 -8.78
N ALA A 182 -24.49 -1.91 -8.41
CA ALA A 182 -25.70 -2.57 -7.94
C ALA A 182 -25.70 -2.63 -6.41
N PRO A 183 -26.34 -1.69 -5.71
CA PRO A 183 -26.35 -1.68 -4.26
C PRO A 183 -27.30 -2.74 -3.68
N PRO A 184 -27.05 -3.26 -2.47
CA PRO A 184 -27.94 -4.17 -1.78
C PRO A 184 -29.32 -3.56 -1.51
N LEU A 185 -30.36 -4.36 -1.72
CA LEU A 185 -31.75 -4.05 -1.33
C LEU A 185 -31.94 -4.40 0.13
N VAL A 186 -31.82 -3.40 1.01
CA VAL A 186 -31.82 -3.58 2.47
C VAL A 186 -33.21 -3.87 3.02
N VAL A 187 -34.22 -3.12 2.54
CA VAL A 187 -35.63 -3.30 2.95
C VAL A 187 -36.49 -3.56 1.72
N PRO A 188 -36.72 -4.83 1.35
CA PRO A 188 -37.36 -5.19 0.09
C PRO A 188 -38.79 -4.65 -0.08
N ASN A 189 -39.61 -4.68 0.94
CA ASN A 189 -40.98 -4.19 0.90
C ASN A 189 -41.11 -2.66 0.83
N GLU A 190 -40.02 -1.93 1.08
CA GLU A 190 -39.94 -0.47 0.97
C GLU A 190 -39.08 0.01 -0.22
N LEU A 191 -38.43 -0.92 -0.92
CA LEU A 191 -37.51 -0.67 -2.02
C LEU A 191 -36.36 0.27 -1.63
N LEU A 192 -35.80 0.07 -0.41
CA LEU A 192 -34.71 0.84 0.15
C LEU A 192 -33.37 0.16 -0.11
N TYR A 193 -32.47 0.90 -0.73
CA TYR A 193 -31.13 0.45 -1.12
C TYR A 193 -30.06 1.22 -0.35
N GLN A 194 -28.94 0.56 -0.03
CA GLN A 194 -27.78 1.18 0.62
C GLN A 194 -26.59 1.20 -0.34
N VAL A 195 -25.98 2.36 -0.53
CA VAL A 195 -24.85 2.55 -1.45
C VAL A 195 -23.51 2.64 -0.72
N HIS A 196 -23.54 3.03 0.57
CA HIS A 196 -22.35 3.23 1.37
C HIS A 196 -22.69 3.08 2.86
N ASP A 197 -21.73 2.63 3.65
CA ASP A 197 -21.82 2.62 5.11
C ASP A 197 -21.39 3.99 5.66
N GLY A 198 -22.28 4.97 5.58
CA GLY A 198 -22.05 6.35 6.02
C GLY A 198 -22.55 7.39 5.04
N ALA A 199 -22.08 8.63 5.20
CA ALA A 199 -22.44 9.75 4.36
C ALA A 199 -21.77 9.68 2.99
N VAL A 200 -22.50 10.08 1.94
CA VAL A 200 -21.99 10.20 0.56
C VAL A 200 -22.18 11.61 0.04
N GLN A 201 -21.26 12.05 -0.84
CA GLN A 201 -21.33 13.36 -1.48
C GLN A 201 -22.58 13.51 -2.34
N ALA A 202 -22.88 12.48 -3.16
CA ALA A 202 -24.07 12.51 -4.01
C ALA A 202 -24.44 11.11 -4.55
N ILE A 203 -25.73 10.90 -4.79
CA ILE A 203 -26.27 9.86 -5.65
C ILE A 203 -26.71 10.57 -6.93
N THR A 204 -25.84 10.56 -7.95
CA THR A 204 -25.98 11.42 -9.13
C THR A 204 -27.01 10.90 -10.12
N ALA A 205 -27.22 9.58 -10.15
CA ALA A 205 -28.24 8.94 -10.98
C ALA A 205 -28.62 7.58 -10.42
N VAL A 206 -29.88 7.18 -10.60
CA VAL A 206 -30.39 5.82 -10.32
C VAL A 206 -31.09 5.32 -11.57
N TYR A 207 -30.87 4.05 -11.88
CA TYR A 207 -31.40 3.41 -13.09
C TYR A 207 -32.19 2.15 -12.74
N ASP A 208 -33.26 1.90 -13.49
CA ASP A 208 -33.99 0.64 -13.53
C ASP A 208 -33.71 -0.03 -14.89
N GLN A 209 -33.04 -1.16 -14.89
CA GLN A 209 -32.62 -1.89 -16.12
C GLN A 209 -31.93 -0.96 -17.14
N GLY A 210 -31.10 -0.03 -16.65
CA GLY A 210 -30.39 0.95 -17.48
C GLY A 210 -31.16 2.23 -17.84
N VAL A 211 -32.45 2.31 -17.53
CA VAL A 211 -33.29 3.53 -17.76
C VAL A 211 -33.13 4.47 -16.55
N LEU A 212 -32.81 5.72 -16.84
CA LEU A 212 -32.65 6.76 -15.83
C LEU A 212 -34.00 7.07 -15.15
N LEU A 213 -34.00 7.05 -13.82
CA LEU A 213 -35.14 7.49 -12.99
C LEU A 213 -35.02 8.98 -12.65
N THR A 214 -36.16 9.60 -12.33
CA THR A 214 -36.20 11.01 -11.96
C THR A 214 -35.73 11.18 -10.51
N ALA A 215 -34.79 12.11 -10.28
CA ALA A 215 -34.33 12.45 -8.93
C ALA A 215 -35.42 13.21 -8.15
N GLY A 216 -35.70 12.77 -6.94
CA GLY A 216 -36.59 13.41 -5.99
C GLY A 216 -35.82 14.18 -4.91
N ALA A 217 -36.45 14.33 -3.73
CA ALA A 217 -35.86 15.07 -2.61
C ALA A 217 -34.83 14.24 -1.85
N ASP A 218 -33.89 14.95 -1.19
CA ASP A 218 -32.99 14.37 -0.18
C ASP A 218 -33.59 14.54 1.22
N TYR A 219 -33.47 13.52 2.06
CA TYR A 219 -33.98 13.48 3.42
C TYR A 219 -32.82 13.34 4.42
N ALA A 220 -32.90 14.05 5.53
CA ALA A 220 -31.85 14.09 6.53
C ALA A 220 -31.61 12.75 7.26
N THR A 221 -32.59 11.84 7.27
CA THR A 221 -32.50 10.54 7.94
C THR A 221 -33.17 9.43 7.12
N ALA A 222 -32.69 8.21 7.24
CA ALA A 222 -33.32 7.04 6.63
C ALA A 222 -34.76 6.84 7.11
N ALA A 223 -35.11 7.18 8.35
CA ALA A 223 -36.47 7.13 8.87
C ALA A 223 -37.40 8.09 8.12
N ALA A 224 -36.94 9.32 7.87
CA ALA A 224 -37.70 10.30 7.09
C ALA A 224 -37.86 9.87 5.62
N LEU A 225 -36.80 9.31 5.01
CA LEU A 225 -36.84 8.74 3.65
C LEU A 225 -37.84 7.57 3.56
N ARG A 226 -37.88 6.68 4.54
CA ARG A 226 -38.83 5.55 4.59
C ARG A 226 -40.28 6.01 4.69
N ALA A 227 -40.55 7.09 5.42
CA ALA A 227 -41.90 7.66 5.57
C ALA A 227 -42.30 8.54 4.38
N ALA A 228 -41.40 8.85 3.46
CA ALA A 228 -41.64 9.79 2.37
C ALA A 228 -42.61 9.25 1.31
N THR A 229 -43.40 10.14 0.72
CA THR A 229 -44.16 9.86 -0.49
C THR A 229 -43.32 10.25 -1.71
N ILE A 230 -42.96 9.28 -2.54
CA ILE A 230 -42.13 9.46 -3.73
C ILE A 230 -43.01 9.39 -4.96
N ALA A 231 -42.79 10.25 -5.95
CA ALA A 231 -43.52 10.23 -7.22
C ALA A 231 -43.21 8.98 -8.04
N ALA A 232 -44.15 8.55 -8.87
CA ALA A 232 -43.94 7.39 -9.76
C ALA A 232 -42.78 7.63 -10.72
N GLY A 233 -41.93 6.61 -10.94
CA GLY A 233 -40.73 6.71 -11.78
C GLY A 233 -39.61 7.55 -11.21
N SER A 234 -39.69 7.88 -9.91
CA SER A 234 -38.68 8.69 -9.21
C SER A 234 -38.04 7.89 -8.07
N TYR A 235 -36.88 8.38 -7.63
CA TYR A 235 -36.21 7.95 -6.38
C TYR A 235 -36.00 9.14 -5.45
N ALA A 236 -35.83 8.87 -4.17
CA ALA A 236 -35.44 9.87 -3.18
C ALA A 236 -34.23 9.37 -2.40
N THR A 237 -33.47 10.25 -1.80
CA THR A 237 -32.18 9.95 -1.16
C THR A 237 -32.13 10.29 0.32
N CYS A 238 -31.20 9.68 1.04
CA CYS A 238 -30.68 10.11 2.32
C CYS A 238 -29.16 10.07 2.22
N LEU A 239 -28.55 11.15 1.74
CA LEU A 239 -27.12 11.25 1.49
C LEU A 239 -26.31 11.13 2.77
N ALA A 240 -26.84 11.67 3.88
CA ALA A 240 -26.18 11.61 5.19
C ALA A 240 -25.99 10.18 5.73
N GLN A 241 -26.68 9.18 5.19
CA GLN A 241 -26.61 7.80 5.63
C GLN A 241 -26.41 6.80 4.48
N GLY A 242 -26.19 7.29 3.25
CA GLY A 242 -25.89 6.46 2.09
C GLY A 242 -27.05 5.58 1.58
N TYR A 243 -28.31 6.09 1.65
CA TYR A 243 -29.49 5.36 1.18
C TYR A 243 -30.20 6.08 0.04
N PHE A 244 -30.86 5.28 -0.81
CA PHE A 244 -31.95 5.78 -1.66
C PHE A 244 -33.13 4.80 -1.67
N ARG A 245 -34.29 5.30 -2.04
CA ARG A 245 -35.53 4.54 -2.06
C ARG A 245 -36.30 4.81 -3.37
N LEU A 246 -36.87 3.74 -3.95
CA LEU A 246 -37.74 3.81 -5.11
C LEU A 246 -39.21 3.89 -4.69
N ASN A 247 -40.04 4.45 -5.58
CA ASN A 247 -41.50 4.43 -5.40
C ASN A 247 -42.14 3.11 -5.84
N SER A 248 -41.67 2.51 -6.93
CA SER A 248 -42.31 1.36 -7.58
C SER A 248 -41.30 0.22 -7.74
N VAL A 249 -41.83 -1.02 -7.77
CA VAL A 249 -41.02 -2.21 -8.06
C VAL A 249 -40.30 -2.04 -9.39
N PRO A 250 -38.97 -2.18 -9.44
CA PRO A 250 -38.20 -2.05 -10.65
C PRO A 250 -38.49 -3.19 -11.63
N ASN A 251 -38.28 -2.92 -12.92
CA ASN A 251 -38.47 -3.94 -13.98
C ASN A 251 -37.27 -4.89 -14.08
N GLY A 252 -36.11 -4.46 -13.61
CA GLY A 252 -34.88 -5.24 -13.63
C GLY A 252 -33.85 -4.80 -12.60
N ALA A 253 -32.56 -4.95 -12.93
CA ALA A 253 -31.48 -4.58 -12.02
C ALA A 253 -31.47 -3.06 -11.77
N VAL A 254 -31.47 -2.70 -10.48
CA VAL A 254 -31.32 -1.31 -10.03
C VAL A 254 -29.85 -1.00 -9.88
N THR A 255 -29.40 0.09 -10.53
CA THR A 255 -28.01 0.55 -10.42
C THR A 255 -27.96 2.05 -10.16
N ALA A 256 -26.80 2.51 -9.62
CA ALA A 256 -26.60 3.91 -9.31
C ALA A 256 -25.20 4.40 -9.72
N ASP A 257 -25.14 5.70 -10.09
CA ASP A 257 -23.90 6.45 -10.25
C ASP A 257 -23.71 7.33 -8.99
N LEU A 258 -22.51 7.32 -8.40
CA LEU A 258 -22.27 7.84 -7.06
C LEU A 258 -21.03 8.75 -7.02
N GLN A 259 -21.08 9.69 -6.09
CA GLN A 259 -19.92 10.34 -5.48
C GLN A 259 -19.87 9.86 -4.01
N GLY A 260 -18.81 9.14 -3.65
CA GLY A 260 -18.74 8.36 -2.43
C GLY A 260 -18.49 9.17 -1.16
N ASP A 261 -17.71 8.60 -0.28
CA ASP A 261 -17.49 8.97 1.10
C ASP A 261 -17.14 10.45 1.33
N VAL A 262 -17.79 11.03 2.37
CA VAL A 262 -17.53 12.37 2.93
C VAL A 262 -17.52 12.33 4.46
N SER A 263 -17.22 11.18 5.06
CA SER A 263 -17.32 10.97 6.51
C SER A 263 -16.43 11.92 7.30
N ASP A 264 -15.28 12.31 6.74
CA ASP A 264 -14.31 13.24 7.35
C ASP A 264 -14.60 14.71 7.00
N GLY A 265 -15.73 15.00 6.32
CA GLY A 265 -16.18 16.33 5.95
C GLY A 265 -15.73 16.79 4.56
N ASP A 266 -14.74 16.14 3.96
CA ASP A 266 -14.26 16.41 2.61
C ASP A 266 -14.54 15.22 1.68
N PHE A 267 -14.80 15.51 0.40
CA PHE A 267 -15.02 14.47 -0.61
C PHE A 267 -13.70 13.84 -1.04
N ALA A 268 -13.50 12.56 -0.70
CA ALA A 268 -12.31 11.81 -1.07
C ALA A 268 -12.39 11.42 -2.56
N GLU A 269 -11.70 12.14 -3.45
CA GLU A 269 -11.75 11.89 -4.89
C GLU A 269 -10.42 11.54 -5.55
N THR A 270 -9.27 11.82 -4.89
CA THR A 270 -7.96 11.39 -5.40
C THR A 270 -7.58 10.02 -4.86
N THR A 271 -6.59 9.38 -5.47
CA THR A 271 -6.08 8.10 -4.96
C THR A 271 -5.58 8.21 -3.53
N VAL A 272 -4.91 9.32 -3.17
CA VAL A 272 -4.35 9.54 -1.83
C VAL A 272 -5.46 9.77 -0.82
N ASP A 273 -6.46 10.60 -1.14
CA ASP A 273 -7.61 10.86 -0.25
C ASP A 273 -8.36 9.57 0.07
N ILE A 274 -8.64 8.75 -0.96
CA ILE A 274 -9.33 7.46 -0.78
C ILE A 274 -8.52 6.51 0.08
N ILE A 275 -7.20 6.42 -0.11
CA ILE A 275 -6.33 5.58 0.71
C ILE A 275 -6.35 6.03 2.17
N ARG A 276 -6.26 7.33 2.43
CA ARG A 276 -6.31 7.88 3.80
C ARG A 276 -7.65 7.62 4.47
N ALA A 277 -8.75 7.90 3.78
CA ALA A 277 -10.10 7.65 4.28
C ALA A 277 -10.33 6.14 4.59
N LEU A 278 -9.89 5.25 3.69
CA LEU A 278 -10.02 3.81 3.87
C LEU A 278 -9.19 3.29 5.05
N ILE A 279 -7.92 3.68 5.14
CA ILE A 279 -7.03 3.25 6.23
C ILE A 279 -7.54 3.79 7.58
N GLY A 280 -7.90 5.08 7.65
CA GLY A 280 -8.42 5.69 8.86
C GLY A 280 -9.73 5.08 9.35
N ARG A 281 -10.58 4.60 8.42
CA ARG A 281 -11.85 3.96 8.73
C ARG A 281 -11.70 2.51 9.23
N ALA A 282 -10.81 1.75 8.64
CA ALA A 282 -10.78 0.29 8.79
C ALA A 282 -9.64 -0.23 9.67
N THR A 283 -8.66 0.60 10.03
CA THR A 283 -7.44 0.16 10.71
C THR A 283 -7.11 1.02 11.93
N GLU A 284 -6.12 0.57 12.71
CA GLU A 284 -5.54 1.34 13.83
C GLU A 284 -4.39 2.26 13.40
N VAL A 285 -4.11 2.36 12.10
CA VAL A 285 -3.07 3.25 11.56
C VAL A 285 -3.56 4.68 11.64
N ALA A 286 -2.95 5.46 12.53
CA ALA A 286 -3.42 6.81 12.84
C ALA A 286 -2.91 7.86 11.85
N ASP A 287 -3.81 8.61 11.23
CA ASP A 287 -3.48 9.81 10.46
C ASP A 287 -3.49 11.04 11.40
N PRO A 288 -2.47 11.93 11.41
CA PRO A 288 -1.25 11.90 10.58
C PRO A 288 -0.06 11.15 11.21
N GLY A 289 -0.19 10.60 12.40
CA GLY A 289 0.92 10.09 13.20
C GLY A 289 1.73 8.98 12.52
N ASP A 290 1.03 8.01 11.95
CA ASP A 290 1.62 6.83 11.32
C ASP A 290 1.78 6.98 9.79
N PHE A 291 1.53 8.16 9.23
CA PHE A 291 1.74 8.46 7.81
C PHE A 291 3.01 9.27 7.58
N TYR A 292 3.72 8.97 6.51
CA TYR A 292 4.81 9.82 6.02
C TYR A 292 4.23 10.85 5.02
N LEU A 293 3.62 11.88 5.56
CA LEU A 293 2.88 12.90 4.80
C LEU A 293 3.62 13.47 3.59
N PRO A 294 4.97 13.76 3.63
CA PRO A 294 5.65 14.30 2.48
C PRO A 294 5.54 13.43 1.21
N ALA A 295 5.47 12.11 1.37
CA ALA A 295 5.32 11.20 0.21
C ALA A 295 3.88 11.17 -0.31
N LEU A 296 2.89 11.23 0.59
CA LEU A 296 1.48 11.31 0.21
C LEU A 296 1.20 12.62 -0.55
N ASP A 297 1.63 13.76 0.01
CA ASP A 297 1.49 15.08 -0.63
C ASP A 297 2.20 15.16 -1.98
N ALA A 298 3.37 14.49 -2.10
CA ALA A 298 4.10 14.44 -3.36
C ALA A 298 3.33 13.63 -4.41
N LEU A 299 2.76 12.48 -4.03
CA LEU A 299 1.98 11.65 -4.94
C LEU A 299 0.71 12.38 -5.38
N ASP A 300 -0.03 12.97 -4.46
CA ASP A 300 -1.27 13.70 -4.76
C ASP A 300 -1.03 14.87 -5.71
N ARG A 301 0.07 15.61 -5.54
CA ARG A 301 0.46 16.71 -6.43
C ARG A 301 0.74 16.25 -7.87
N ILE A 302 1.34 15.08 -8.05
CA ILE A 302 1.71 14.55 -9.39
C ILE A 302 0.64 13.67 -10.00
N GLN A 303 -0.35 13.26 -9.21
CA GLN A 303 -1.48 12.42 -9.64
C GLN A 303 -2.79 12.86 -8.97
N PRO A 304 -3.27 14.09 -9.24
CA PRO A 304 -4.48 14.65 -8.66
C PRO A 304 -5.76 14.20 -9.36
N ALA A 305 -5.66 13.23 -10.28
CA ALA A 305 -6.79 12.80 -11.09
C ALA A 305 -7.91 12.18 -10.25
N PRO A 306 -9.18 12.55 -10.48
CA PRO A 306 -10.31 11.93 -9.83
C PRO A 306 -10.44 10.44 -10.17
N VAL A 307 -10.59 9.64 -9.14
CA VAL A 307 -10.79 8.18 -9.23
C VAL A 307 -12.00 7.76 -8.40
N GLY A 308 -12.37 6.48 -8.47
CA GLY A 308 -13.41 5.97 -7.60
C GLY A 308 -13.42 4.45 -7.52
N ILE A 309 -13.73 3.94 -6.33
CA ILE A 309 -13.82 2.52 -6.07
C ILE A 309 -15.08 2.20 -5.26
N TYR A 310 -15.75 1.12 -5.66
CA TYR A 310 -16.88 0.54 -4.93
C TYR A 310 -16.51 -0.86 -4.46
N ILE A 311 -16.79 -1.14 -3.20
CA ILE A 311 -16.59 -2.44 -2.57
C ILE A 311 -17.99 -2.94 -2.20
N GLY A 312 -18.45 -3.95 -2.91
CA GLY A 312 -19.79 -4.49 -2.79
C GLY A 312 -19.98 -5.34 -1.52
N HIS A 313 -21.21 -5.73 -1.26
CA HIS A 313 -21.58 -6.59 -0.13
C HIS A 313 -21.30 -8.10 -0.37
N ASP A 314 -20.84 -8.46 -1.56
CA ASP A 314 -20.51 -9.84 -1.95
C ASP A 314 -19.01 -10.12 -1.97
N GLU A 315 -18.17 -9.14 -1.62
CA GLU A 315 -16.71 -9.28 -1.52
C GLU A 315 -16.20 -8.81 -0.16
N THR A 316 -15.08 -9.38 0.28
CA THR A 316 -14.44 -9.04 1.57
C THR A 316 -12.94 -8.84 1.39
N PRO A 317 -12.51 -7.88 0.56
CA PRO A 317 -11.09 -7.61 0.37
C PRO A 317 -10.47 -7.00 1.63
N SER A 318 -9.17 -7.22 1.83
CA SER A 318 -8.43 -6.49 2.85
C SER A 318 -8.17 -5.04 2.43
N VAL A 319 -7.85 -4.18 3.40
CA VAL A 319 -7.41 -2.80 3.13
C VAL A 319 -6.18 -2.81 2.22
N ALA A 320 -5.22 -3.71 2.46
CA ALA A 320 -4.03 -3.87 1.62
C ALA A 320 -4.37 -4.19 0.16
N ASP A 321 -5.38 -5.07 -0.08
CA ASP A 321 -5.85 -5.40 -1.44
C ASP A 321 -6.41 -4.16 -2.16
N ILE A 322 -7.23 -3.37 -1.48
CA ILE A 322 -7.84 -2.18 -2.07
C ILE A 322 -6.79 -1.12 -2.35
N VAL A 323 -5.89 -0.86 -1.39
CA VAL A 323 -4.75 0.04 -1.59
C VAL A 323 -3.92 -0.44 -2.77
N GLY A 324 -3.60 -1.74 -2.83
CA GLY A 324 -2.86 -2.35 -3.93
C GLY A 324 -3.52 -2.14 -5.30
N ARG A 325 -4.84 -2.31 -5.41
CA ARG A 325 -5.62 -2.05 -6.64
C ARG A 325 -5.52 -0.58 -7.06
N LEU A 326 -5.73 0.36 -6.13
CA LEU A 326 -5.70 1.80 -6.40
C LEU A 326 -4.33 2.26 -6.88
N ILE A 327 -3.25 1.91 -6.16
CA ILE A 327 -1.90 2.36 -6.51
C ILE A 327 -1.36 1.67 -7.77
N THR A 328 -1.72 0.40 -8.04
CA THR A 328 -1.35 -0.28 -9.29
C THR A 328 -1.96 0.42 -10.49
N ALA A 329 -3.20 0.90 -10.37
CA ALA A 329 -3.89 1.62 -11.44
C ALA A 329 -3.14 2.88 -11.91
N ILE A 330 -2.44 3.56 -11.01
CA ILE A 330 -1.67 4.79 -11.28
C ILE A 330 -0.14 4.56 -11.39
N GLY A 331 0.31 3.29 -11.46
CA GLY A 331 1.75 2.97 -11.55
C GLY A 331 2.56 3.43 -10.36
N ALA A 332 1.95 3.36 -9.19
CA ALA A 332 2.53 3.73 -7.91
C ALA A 332 2.78 2.49 -7.02
N PHE A 333 3.35 2.71 -5.86
CA PHE A 333 3.55 1.71 -4.82
C PHE A 333 3.15 2.28 -3.46
N ALA A 334 2.81 1.40 -2.52
CA ALA A 334 2.62 1.71 -1.12
C ALA A 334 3.30 0.66 -0.24
N GLY A 335 3.59 1.01 0.99
CA GLY A 335 4.17 0.12 1.98
C GLY A 335 4.49 0.86 3.27
N PHE A 336 5.32 0.24 4.11
CA PHE A 336 5.79 0.86 5.33
C PHE A 336 7.29 1.11 5.25
N ARG A 337 7.70 2.28 5.71
CA ARG A 337 9.10 2.67 5.84
C ARG A 337 9.76 1.93 7.00
N HIS A 338 11.11 1.98 7.02
CA HIS A 338 11.89 1.46 8.15
C HIS A 338 11.47 2.04 9.52
N ASP A 339 10.98 3.29 9.56
CA ASP A 339 10.47 3.95 10.78
C ASP A 339 9.02 3.57 11.14
N GLY A 340 8.43 2.62 10.41
CA GLY A 340 7.08 2.09 10.63
C GLY A 340 5.95 2.97 10.10
N LYS A 341 6.25 4.04 9.35
CA LYS A 341 5.23 4.94 8.77
C LYS A 341 4.77 4.44 7.41
N PHE A 342 3.46 4.50 7.18
CA PHE A 342 2.87 4.27 5.86
C PHE A 342 3.33 5.32 4.87
N TYR A 343 3.71 4.92 3.65
CA TYR A 343 4.13 5.81 2.59
C TYR A 343 3.72 5.28 1.23
N VAL A 344 3.72 6.18 0.26
CA VAL A 344 3.42 5.91 -1.14
C VAL A 344 4.48 6.54 -2.04
N GLY A 345 4.58 6.07 -3.27
CA GLY A 345 5.42 6.71 -4.27
C GLY A 345 5.04 6.25 -5.67
N ARG A 346 5.40 7.06 -6.69
CA ARG A 346 5.17 6.68 -8.08
C ARG A 346 6.46 6.16 -8.72
N ILE A 347 6.32 5.14 -9.57
CA ILE A 347 7.44 4.60 -10.33
C ILE A 347 7.65 5.49 -11.54
N ASP A 348 8.72 6.30 -11.48
CA ASP A 348 9.11 7.25 -12.52
C ASP A 348 10.61 7.15 -12.80
N LEU A 349 11.08 7.89 -13.80
CA LEU A 349 12.52 8.04 -14.03
C LEU A 349 13.15 8.73 -12.80
N PRO A 350 14.27 8.20 -12.27
CA PRO A 350 14.95 8.84 -11.15
C PRO A 350 15.65 10.13 -11.62
N GLU A 351 15.17 11.28 -11.16
CA GLU A 351 15.67 12.61 -11.53
C GLU A 351 15.93 13.52 -10.32
N GLY A 352 15.55 13.06 -9.12
CA GLY A 352 15.61 13.85 -7.89
C GLY A 352 16.97 13.83 -7.19
N PRO A 353 17.11 14.56 -6.08
CA PRO A 353 18.30 14.50 -5.25
C PRO A 353 18.43 13.08 -4.65
N PRO A 354 19.62 12.44 -4.79
CA PRO A 354 19.80 11.10 -4.26
C PRO A 354 19.97 11.12 -2.75
N VAL A 355 19.39 10.12 -2.05
CA VAL A 355 19.62 9.91 -0.61
C VAL A 355 21.07 9.57 -0.32
N LYS A 356 21.75 8.91 -1.28
CA LYS A 356 23.17 8.54 -1.19
C LYS A 356 23.83 8.59 -2.58
N ARG A 357 25.12 8.95 -2.58
CA ARG A 357 25.99 8.84 -3.76
C ARG A 357 27.01 7.74 -3.53
N PHE A 358 27.07 6.80 -4.48
CA PHE A 358 28.03 5.70 -4.48
C PHE A 358 29.04 5.87 -5.61
N ASP A 359 30.28 5.62 -5.29
CA ASP A 359 31.37 5.53 -6.26
C ASP A 359 32.07 4.17 -6.21
N LYS A 360 33.09 3.98 -7.01
CA LYS A 360 33.80 2.69 -7.14
C LYS A 360 34.37 2.11 -5.84
N TYR A 361 34.46 2.91 -4.77
CA TYR A 361 35.02 2.46 -3.49
C TYR A 361 33.97 1.99 -2.49
N ASN A 362 32.68 2.19 -2.82
CA ASN A 362 31.58 1.84 -1.92
C ASN A 362 30.99 0.45 -2.21
N PHE A 363 31.44 -0.26 -3.25
CA PHE A 363 30.81 -1.48 -3.74
C PHE A 363 31.56 -2.74 -3.34
N ASP A 364 30.83 -3.71 -2.78
CA ASP A 364 31.29 -5.08 -2.59
C ASP A 364 30.08 -6.04 -2.58
N PRO A 365 29.79 -6.79 -3.65
CA PRO A 365 30.44 -6.75 -4.97
C PRO A 365 30.09 -5.51 -5.82
N ASN A 366 30.94 -5.28 -6.84
CA ASN A 366 30.73 -4.21 -7.84
C ASN A 366 29.38 -4.32 -8.57
N PRO A 367 28.85 -3.20 -9.08
CA PRO A 367 27.60 -3.20 -9.85
C PRO A 367 27.62 -4.18 -11.01
N GLN A 368 26.64 -5.06 -11.02
CA GLN A 368 26.41 -6.05 -12.08
C GLN A 368 25.11 -5.71 -12.78
N LYS A 369 25.19 -5.56 -14.11
CA LYS A 369 24.00 -5.32 -14.92
C LYS A 369 23.06 -6.52 -14.85
N GLN A 370 21.81 -6.25 -14.53
CA GLN A 370 20.74 -7.23 -14.41
C GLN A 370 19.69 -7.01 -15.49
N LYS A 371 18.91 -8.03 -15.77
CA LYS A 371 17.69 -7.91 -16.55
C LYS A 371 16.61 -7.29 -15.67
N LEU A 372 15.85 -6.35 -16.20
CA LEU A 372 14.65 -5.86 -15.53
C LEU A 372 13.63 -7.00 -15.38
N PRO A 373 12.76 -6.94 -14.36
CA PRO A 373 11.70 -7.93 -14.16
C PRO A 373 10.74 -8.05 -15.34
N ASP A 374 10.10 -9.21 -15.44
CA ASP A 374 9.02 -9.43 -16.40
C ASP A 374 7.88 -8.44 -16.20
N GLY A 375 7.17 -8.11 -17.28
CA GLY A 375 6.13 -7.08 -17.29
C GLY A 375 6.61 -5.69 -17.68
N VAL A 376 7.91 -5.38 -17.47
CA VAL A 376 8.56 -4.14 -17.94
C VAL A 376 9.73 -4.40 -18.91
N TRP A 377 10.17 -5.64 -19.01
CA TRP A 377 11.21 -6.07 -19.94
C TRP A 377 10.86 -7.41 -20.60
N PRO A 378 11.07 -7.61 -21.92
CA PRO A 378 11.47 -6.58 -22.91
C PRO A 378 10.48 -5.42 -22.99
N PRO A 379 10.91 -4.22 -23.44
CA PRO A 379 10.06 -3.05 -23.50
C PRO A 379 8.71 -3.30 -24.16
N PRO A 380 7.60 -2.94 -23.53
CA PRO A 380 6.27 -3.04 -24.13
C PRO A 380 6.08 -1.96 -25.20
N ALA A 381 5.41 -2.32 -26.28
CA ALA A 381 5.06 -1.37 -27.34
C ALA A 381 3.70 -0.71 -27.12
N LYS A 382 2.90 -1.23 -26.20
CA LYS A 382 1.52 -0.77 -25.94
C LYS A 382 1.19 -0.86 -24.47
N TRP A 383 0.46 0.16 -23.98
CA TRP A 383 -0.18 0.17 -22.67
C TRP A 383 -1.67 0.48 -22.80
N LEU A 384 -2.47 -0.26 -22.04
CA LEU A 384 -3.92 -0.11 -21.95
C LEU A 384 -4.27 0.19 -20.50
N ILE A 385 -4.87 1.36 -20.24
CA ILE A 385 -5.28 1.78 -18.89
C ILE A 385 -6.80 1.93 -18.88
N GLY A 386 -7.46 1.21 -17.96
CA GLY A 386 -8.89 1.26 -17.76
C GLY A 386 -9.35 2.60 -17.19
N TYR A 387 -10.54 3.04 -17.59
CA TYR A 387 -11.23 4.20 -17.02
C TYR A 387 -12.74 3.99 -17.02
N ARG A 388 -13.48 4.78 -16.24
CA ARG A 388 -14.94 4.72 -16.11
C ARG A 388 -15.42 3.29 -15.92
N LYS A 389 -14.92 2.61 -14.89
CA LYS A 389 -15.33 1.25 -14.56
C LYS A 389 -16.86 1.18 -14.44
N ASN A 390 -17.44 0.23 -15.14
CA ASN A 390 -18.84 -0.16 -14.99
C ASN A 390 -18.90 -1.35 -14.02
N TYR A 391 -19.45 -1.14 -12.84
CA TYR A 391 -19.50 -2.18 -11.82
C TYR A 391 -20.57 -3.25 -12.06
N THR A 392 -21.55 -2.96 -12.92
CA THR A 392 -22.62 -3.91 -13.26
C THR A 392 -22.80 -3.97 -14.78
N VAL A 393 -22.13 -4.95 -15.41
CA VAL A 393 -22.26 -5.19 -16.86
C VAL A 393 -23.67 -5.72 -17.15
N MET A 394 -24.35 -5.11 -18.12
CA MET A 394 -25.68 -5.51 -18.55
C MET A 394 -25.65 -5.87 -20.03
N THR A 395 -26.06 -7.08 -20.36
CA THR A 395 -26.20 -7.58 -21.75
C THR A 395 -27.57 -7.35 -22.31
N ASP A 396 -28.57 -7.15 -21.45
CA ASP A 396 -29.99 -6.96 -21.86
C ASP A 396 -30.59 -5.74 -21.12
N PRO A 397 -30.17 -4.52 -21.47
CA PRO A 397 -30.79 -3.30 -20.96
C PRO A 397 -32.16 -3.08 -21.62
N ALA A 398 -33.04 -2.34 -20.93
CA ALA A 398 -34.37 -2.04 -21.44
C ALA A 398 -34.34 -1.37 -22.82
N GLY A 399 -35.40 -1.57 -23.62
CA GLY A 399 -35.47 -1.04 -25.01
C GLY A 399 -35.39 0.49 -25.10
N ALA A 400 -35.77 1.21 -24.07
CA ALA A 400 -35.70 2.68 -23.98
C ALA A 400 -34.31 3.26 -23.73
N VAL A 401 -33.30 2.42 -23.45
CA VAL A 401 -31.93 2.84 -23.20
C VAL A 401 -31.26 3.32 -24.49
N SER A 402 -30.61 4.50 -24.44
CA SER A 402 -29.88 5.06 -25.61
C SER A 402 -28.70 4.18 -26.02
N ASP A 403 -28.30 4.26 -27.29
CA ASP A 403 -27.17 3.47 -27.81
C ASP A 403 -25.87 3.75 -27.10
N ASP A 404 -25.60 5.00 -26.71
CA ASP A 404 -24.41 5.38 -25.93
C ASP A 404 -24.40 4.71 -24.54
N ARG A 405 -25.56 4.74 -23.85
CA ARG A 405 -25.66 4.08 -22.53
C ARG A 405 -25.60 2.56 -22.69
N ARG A 406 -26.20 2.00 -23.73
CA ARG A 406 -26.12 0.57 -24.06
C ARG A 406 -24.67 0.12 -24.29
N SER A 407 -23.90 0.89 -25.05
CA SER A 407 -22.47 0.67 -25.25
C SER A 407 -21.69 0.76 -23.93
N PHE A 408 -22.08 1.71 -23.07
CA PHE A 408 -21.49 1.81 -21.74
C PHE A 408 -21.78 0.57 -20.89
N LEU A 409 -23.00 0.09 -20.86
CA LEU A 409 -23.43 -1.04 -20.03
C LEU A 409 -22.84 -2.37 -20.48
N ALA A 410 -22.50 -2.53 -21.75
CA ALA A 410 -22.01 -3.78 -22.34
C ALA A 410 -20.58 -4.17 -21.93
N ALA A 411 -19.78 -3.25 -21.40
CA ALA A 411 -18.37 -3.50 -21.07
C ALA A 411 -18.00 -3.00 -19.65
N GLU A 412 -17.16 -3.76 -18.94
CA GLU A 412 -16.69 -3.38 -17.61
C GLU A 412 -15.76 -2.16 -17.66
N TYR A 413 -14.82 -2.15 -18.60
CA TYR A 413 -13.85 -1.06 -18.76
C TYR A 413 -13.88 -0.46 -20.16
N ARG A 414 -13.52 0.81 -20.24
CA ARG A 414 -13.01 1.49 -21.43
C ARG A 414 -11.52 1.65 -21.25
N TYR A 415 -10.76 1.57 -22.33
CA TYR A 415 -9.32 1.62 -22.25
C TYR A 415 -8.76 2.84 -22.99
N ALA A 416 -7.96 3.61 -22.29
CA ALA A 416 -7.02 4.56 -22.87
C ALA A 416 -5.81 3.79 -23.38
N THR A 417 -5.31 4.16 -24.56
CA THR A 417 -4.26 3.41 -25.24
C THR A 417 -3.10 4.33 -25.60
N ALA A 418 -1.89 3.93 -25.22
CA ALA A 418 -0.66 4.52 -25.72
C ALA A 418 0.16 3.45 -26.46
N GLU A 419 0.62 3.76 -27.67
CA GLU A 419 1.35 2.82 -28.52
C GLU A 419 2.62 3.43 -29.10
N ALA A 420 3.69 2.62 -29.21
CA ALA A 420 4.94 2.93 -29.88
C ALA A 420 5.38 1.70 -30.72
N PRO A 421 4.82 1.50 -31.93
CA PRO A 421 5.11 0.33 -32.77
C PRO A 421 6.61 0.15 -33.10
N SER A 422 7.38 1.23 -33.13
CA SER A 422 8.84 1.20 -33.36
C SER A 422 9.59 0.36 -32.30
N VAL A 423 9.06 0.25 -31.07
CA VAL A 423 9.64 -0.61 -30.02
C VAL A 423 9.70 -2.07 -30.47
N ARG A 424 8.76 -2.52 -31.26
CA ARG A 424 8.73 -3.90 -31.80
C ARG A 424 9.84 -4.16 -32.82
N LEU A 425 10.36 -3.13 -33.49
CA LEU A 425 11.49 -3.27 -34.40
C LEU A 425 12.76 -3.60 -33.65
N ASP A 426 12.94 -2.95 -32.47
CA ASP A 426 14.11 -3.15 -31.63
C ASP A 426 13.96 -4.38 -30.69
N HIS A 427 12.73 -4.67 -30.31
CA HIS A 427 12.39 -5.75 -29.36
C HIS A 427 11.26 -6.65 -29.91
N PRO A 428 11.52 -7.47 -30.93
CA PRO A 428 10.47 -8.26 -31.61
C PRO A 428 9.84 -9.34 -30.72
N PHE A 429 10.54 -9.78 -29.68
CA PHE A 429 10.03 -10.75 -28.70
C PHE A 429 9.35 -10.10 -27.48
N GLY A 430 9.27 -8.76 -27.43
CA GLY A 430 8.58 -8.06 -26.37
C GLY A 430 7.10 -8.41 -26.34
N LYS A 431 6.51 -8.48 -25.16
CA LYS A 431 5.07 -8.66 -24.95
C LYS A 431 4.50 -7.42 -24.34
N ASP A 432 3.29 -7.03 -24.77
CA ASP A 432 2.55 -5.99 -24.09
C ASP A 432 1.96 -6.56 -22.80
N PRO A 433 1.94 -5.79 -21.70
CA PRO A 433 1.28 -6.20 -20.48
C PRO A 433 -0.23 -6.33 -20.71
N ASP A 434 -0.88 -7.09 -19.85
CA ASP A 434 -2.33 -7.15 -19.78
C ASP A 434 -2.91 -5.75 -19.52
N PRO A 435 -4.14 -5.48 -19.99
CA PRO A 435 -4.82 -4.23 -19.69
C PRO A 435 -4.88 -3.97 -18.18
N VAL A 436 -4.43 -2.80 -17.75
CA VAL A 436 -4.44 -2.43 -16.34
C VAL A 436 -5.85 -1.97 -15.95
N PRO A 437 -6.51 -2.63 -14.99
CA PRO A 437 -7.75 -2.14 -14.42
C PRO A 437 -7.53 -0.75 -13.83
N GLY A 438 -8.27 0.26 -14.30
CA GLY A 438 -8.11 1.63 -13.83
C GLY A 438 -9.38 2.15 -13.19
N PHE A 439 -9.22 3.11 -12.28
CA PHE A 439 -10.32 3.73 -11.54
C PHE A 439 -10.52 5.20 -11.91
N PHE A 440 -9.84 5.66 -12.96
CA PHE A 440 -9.96 7.03 -13.45
C PHE A 440 -11.39 7.36 -13.87
N ARG A 441 -11.86 8.52 -13.44
CA ARG A 441 -13.12 9.10 -13.89
C ARG A 441 -13.06 9.47 -15.37
N ASP A 442 -12.00 10.14 -15.80
CA ASP A 442 -11.89 10.74 -17.11
C ASP A 442 -10.87 10.03 -18.01
N LYS A 443 -11.20 9.95 -19.31
CA LYS A 443 -10.33 9.36 -20.32
C LYS A 443 -8.99 10.09 -20.41
N THR A 444 -8.99 11.41 -20.25
CA THR A 444 -7.79 12.25 -20.37
C THR A 444 -6.72 11.84 -19.38
N ASP A 445 -7.12 11.53 -18.14
CA ASP A 445 -6.21 11.12 -17.08
C ASP A 445 -5.65 9.71 -17.34
N ALA A 446 -6.49 8.81 -17.81
CA ALA A 446 -6.06 7.48 -18.24
C ALA A 446 -5.13 7.52 -19.47
N ASP A 447 -5.37 8.41 -20.44
CA ASP A 447 -4.48 8.65 -21.60
C ASP A 447 -3.12 9.19 -21.14
N ALA A 448 -3.10 10.11 -20.16
CA ALA A 448 -1.88 10.65 -19.57
C ALA A 448 -1.07 9.56 -18.88
N GLU A 449 -1.72 8.69 -18.09
CA GLU A 449 -1.07 7.57 -17.41
C GLU A 449 -0.54 6.52 -18.39
N ALA A 450 -1.30 6.15 -19.42
CA ALA A 450 -0.86 5.22 -20.46
C ALA A 450 0.38 5.77 -21.19
N THR A 451 0.36 7.07 -21.52
CA THR A 451 1.48 7.76 -22.18
C THR A 451 2.72 7.81 -21.29
N ARG A 452 2.55 8.08 -19.99
CA ARG A 452 3.64 8.12 -19.01
C ARG A 452 4.31 6.75 -18.88
N ARG A 453 3.51 5.67 -18.70
CA ARG A 453 4.05 4.30 -18.60
C ARG A 453 4.79 3.90 -19.87
N LEU A 454 4.24 4.20 -21.03
CA LEU A 454 4.92 3.92 -22.30
C LEU A 454 6.22 4.70 -22.39
N ALA A 455 6.22 5.99 -22.04
CA ALA A 455 7.42 6.83 -22.06
C ALA A 455 8.53 6.33 -21.12
N LEU A 456 8.13 5.82 -19.94
CA LEU A 456 9.04 5.23 -18.96
C LEU A 456 9.66 3.93 -19.49
N TRP A 457 8.85 2.97 -19.91
CA TRP A 457 9.30 1.60 -20.16
C TRP A 457 9.77 1.31 -21.58
N ARG A 458 9.45 2.17 -22.58
CA ARG A 458 9.96 2.01 -23.96
C ARG A 458 11.47 2.25 -24.07
N ARG A 459 12.11 2.81 -23.04
CA ARG A 459 13.54 3.10 -22.99
C ARG A 459 14.32 1.87 -22.54
N SER A 460 15.55 1.75 -23.05
CA SER A 460 16.49 0.76 -22.52
C SER A 460 17.06 1.25 -21.19
N LEU A 461 16.31 1.04 -20.10
CA LEU A 461 16.78 1.36 -18.76
C LEU A 461 17.81 0.33 -18.29
N GLY A 462 18.83 0.81 -17.57
CA GLY A 462 19.79 -0.06 -16.91
C GLY A 462 19.23 -0.53 -15.56
N SER A 463 19.31 -1.84 -15.29
CA SER A 463 19.11 -2.37 -13.95
C SER A 463 20.42 -2.94 -13.43
N TYR A 464 20.75 -2.68 -12.18
CA TYR A 464 21.99 -3.10 -11.55
C TYR A 464 21.75 -3.66 -10.16
N ALA A 465 22.43 -4.79 -9.87
CA ALA A 465 22.59 -5.28 -8.52
C ALA A 465 24.01 -4.97 -8.03
N PHE A 466 24.15 -4.45 -6.82
CA PHE A 466 25.43 -4.14 -6.21
C PHE A 466 25.38 -4.32 -4.70
N GLY A 467 26.52 -4.71 -4.14
CA GLY A 467 26.70 -4.81 -2.71
C GLY A 467 27.20 -3.49 -2.14
N VAL A 468 26.71 -3.14 -0.97
CA VAL A 468 27.14 -1.99 -0.17
C VAL A 468 27.21 -2.39 1.30
N SER A 469 27.83 -1.54 2.14
CA SER A 469 27.77 -1.76 3.59
C SER A 469 26.31 -1.71 4.06
N ASP A 470 25.97 -2.58 5.01
CA ASP A 470 24.68 -2.57 5.71
C ASP A 470 24.35 -1.18 6.31
N ARG A 471 25.34 -0.50 6.85
CA ARG A 471 25.22 0.85 7.42
C ARG A 471 24.75 1.90 6.42
N ASP A 472 25.18 1.77 5.17
CA ASP A 472 24.74 2.67 4.10
C ASP A 472 23.30 2.38 3.63
N ALA A 473 22.91 1.11 3.69
CA ALA A 473 21.65 0.62 3.15
C ALA A 473 20.51 0.48 4.17
N VAL A 474 20.83 0.43 5.45
CA VAL A 474 19.87 0.08 6.52
C VAL A 474 18.64 1.00 6.52
N LEU A 475 18.82 2.28 6.23
CA LEU A 475 17.75 3.29 6.20
C LEU A 475 17.06 3.44 4.84
N PHE A 476 17.47 2.69 3.81
CA PHE A 476 16.84 2.80 2.49
C PHE A 476 15.46 2.18 2.47
N ASN A 477 14.54 2.92 1.88
CA ASN A 477 13.18 2.49 1.59
C ASN A 477 13.02 2.21 0.10
N ALA A 478 11.97 1.50 -0.28
CA ALA A 478 11.62 1.30 -1.68
C ALA A 478 11.31 2.66 -2.33
N GLY A 479 11.77 2.84 -3.57
CA GLY A 479 11.60 4.10 -4.28
C GLY A 479 12.63 5.18 -3.98
N ASP A 480 13.49 5.00 -2.96
CA ASP A 480 14.60 5.93 -2.71
C ASP A 480 15.53 6.02 -3.93
N GLN A 481 16.02 7.22 -4.19
CA GLN A 481 16.91 7.46 -5.32
C GLN A 481 18.35 7.52 -4.86
N VAL A 482 19.22 6.83 -5.59
CA VAL A 482 20.68 6.84 -5.37
C VAL A 482 21.40 7.27 -6.63
N PHE A 483 22.59 7.84 -6.47
CA PHE A 483 23.47 8.13 -7.59
C PHE A 483 24.61 7.11 -7.59
N VAL A 484 24.75 6.37 -8.69
CA VAL A 484 25.73 5.30 -8.85
C VAL A 484 26.73 5.67 -9.93
N ARG A 485 28.02 5.68 -9.58
CA ARG A 485 29.13 5.94 -10.50
C ARG A 485 30.17 4.82 -10.40
N HIS A 486 30.53 4.22 -11.54
CA HIS A 486 31.57 3.20 -11.61
C HIS A 486 32.45 3.39 -12.84
N THR A 487 33.62 2.73 -12.88
CA THR A 487 34.63 2.92 -13.94
C THR A 487 34.29 2.18 -15.24
N ARG A 488 33.19 1.43 -15.31
CA ARG A 488 32.84 0.60 -16.47
C ARG A 488 31.44 0.90 -16.99
N GLY A 489 31.30 0.73 -18.32
CA GLY A 489 30.04 0.80 -19.03
C GLY A 489 29.35 2.16 -18.92
N ASP A 490 28.06 2.14 -18.88
CA ASP A 490 27.18 3.28 -18.81
C ASP A 490 27.14 3.95 -17.42
N LEU A 491 27.84 3.39 -16.41
CA LEU A 491 28.03 4.00 -15.09
C LEU A 491 29.22 4.95 -15.00
N THR A 492 30.01 5.11 -16.05
CA THR A 492 31.23 5.97 -16.02
C THR A 492 30.92 7.44 -15.79
N VAL A 493 29.82 7.94 -16.33
CA VAL A 493 29.34 9.31 -16.12
C VAL A 493 28.48 9.44 -14.85
N GLY A 494 28.10 8.30 -14.26
CA GLY A 494 27.16 8.22 -13.15
C GLY A 494 25.69 8.29 -13.59
N ARG A 495 24.83 7.61 -12.85
CA ARG A 495 23.38 7.56 -13.09
C ARG A 495 22.59 7.74 -11.80
N TYR A 496 21.47 8.44 -11.89
CA TYR A 496 20.43 8.38 -10.88
C TYR A 496 19.65 7.07 -11.06
N MET A 497 19.40 6.38 -9.97
CA MET A 497 18.69 5.10 -9.96
C MET A 497 17.68 5.06 -8.83
N MET A 498 16.54 4.45 -9.08
CA MET A 498 15.53 4.15 -8.06
C MET A 498 15.75 2.75 -7.51
N ILE A 499 15.80 2.62 -6.19
CA ILE A 499 15.92 1.33 -5.51
C ILE A 499 14.58 0.61 -5.56
N PHE A 500 14.58 -0.66 -6.04
CA PHE A 500 13.39 -1.49 -6.09
C PHE A 500 13.53 -2.83 -5.35
N ASP A 501 14.73 -3.16 -4.86
CA ASP A 501 14.95 -4.38 -4.08
C ASP A 501 16.09 -4.15 -3.11
N LYS A 502 15.90 -4.60 -1.87
CA LYS A 502 16.92 -4.56 -0.83
C LYS A 502 16.96 -5.90 -0.08
N GLN A 503 18.14 -6.44 0.07
CA GLN A 503 18.43 -7.58 0.93
C GLN A 503 19.50 -7.15 1.93
N LEU A 504 19.09 -6.85 3.14
CA LEU A 504 19.98 -6.52 4.25
C LEU A 504 20.36 -7.80 4.97
N LYS A 505 21.65 -7.97 5.24
CA LYS A 505 22.21 -9.07 6.04
C LYS A 505 23.17 -8.50 7.08
N ALA A 506 22.63 -8.20 8.25
CA ALA A 506 23.41 -7.67 9.33
C ALA A 506 24.45 -8.69 9.84
N SER A 507 24.16 -10.00 9.76
CA SER A 507 25.08 -11.08 10.08
C SER A 507 26.41 -11.05 9.29
N THR A 508 26.37 -10.56 8.06
CA THR A 508 27.55 -10.40 7.18
C THR A 508 27.94 -8.95 6.93
N GLN A 509 27.35 -8.00 7.64
CA GLN A 509 27.56 -6.54 7.50
C GLN A 509 27.44 -6.04 6.05
N SER A 510 26.54 -6.63 5.31
CA SER A 510 26.37 -6.36 3.88
C SER A 510 24.91 -6.14 3.52
N ALA A 511 24.69 -5.41 2.44
CA ALA A 511 23.40 -5.30 1.81
C ALA A 511 23.55 -5.42 0.29
N THR A 512 22.63 -6.13 -0.32
CA THR A 512 22.48 -6.16 -1.77
C THR A 512 21.32 -5.26 -2.17
N ILE A 513 21.60 -4.31 -3.06
CA ILE A 513 20.64 -3.36 -3.59
C ILE A 513 20.42 -3.64 -5.07
N LYS A 514 19.14 -3.67 -5.53
CA LYS A 514 18.85 -3.59 -6.95
C LYS A 514 18.18 -2.25 -7.23
N ALA A 515 18.69 -1.58 -8.25
CA ALA A 515 18.22 -0.27 -8.67
C ALA A 515 18.17 -0.17 -10.20
N PHE A 516 17.27 0.66 -10.71
CA PHE A 516 17.14 0.94 -12.15
C PHE A 516 17.19 2.44 -12.45
N GLY A 517 17.66 2.78 -13.68
CA GLY A 517 17.70 4.17 -14.14
C GLY A 517 18.33 4.33 -15.52
#